data_d78ee9cbb35f6556a5726736e9c57ff5
#
_entry.id   d78ee9cbb35f6556a5726736e9c57ff5
#
_cell.length_a   1.000
_cell.length_b   1.000
_cell.length_c   1.000
_cell.angle_alpha   90.00
_cell.angle_beta   90.00
_cell.angle_gamma   90.00
#
_symmetry.space_group_name_H-M   'P 1'
#
loop_
_entity.id
_entity.type
_entity.pdbx_description
1 polymer ?
#
loop_
_entity_poly.entity_id
_entity_poly.type
_entity_poly.pdbx_seq_one_letter_code
_entity_poly.pdbx_strand_id
1 'polypeptide(L)'
;VWLTVLALLFIAALIVVLWLKISPFYLLIPVGVWGAALLYRFILSMNRSAAADAWETEKSNIRKKWTDWAQRSIVLVDSHTILPEPLSLPDVITQASGGRNADLFLFPRDEDEDLWRSGYPYVAEHFYQKLSELAEYRQPVTLHIDAPDEEAYLNWQQRFEEIAEMAGVRATIKPLSDGESLMGDWVENRQFEGIHVIFSAWLNEDASDAEFTENATWLVFASPYAAKQNKLPVKAVLQRPIAISLSDETAQNKAFGHYADYALKNRTVHAAWFTAPPKDTQQYVGKLRQAGVSWNDNFDLPLIHTPEPYTGQLPRESHWLTLGLMAENSDQQNQLFGWQKDGNLYMGCLIHQNSVAYADYLITVRKVV
;
A
#
# COMPACT_ATOMS: atom_id res chain seq x y z
N VAL A 1 -9.67 -49.75 25.87
CA VAL A 1 -11.14 -49.68 25.84
C VAL A 1 -11.73 -50.62 24.78
N TRP A 2 -11.32 -50.54 23.48
CA TRP A 2 -11.92 -51.36 22.40
C TRP A 2 -11.62 -52.86 22.50
N LEU A 3 -10.42 -53.25 22.96
CA LEU A 3 -10.08 -54.65 23.24
C LEU A 3 -10.84 -55.22 24.44
N THR A 4 -11.10 -54.38 25.45
CA THR A 4 -11.92 -54.79 26.61
C THR A 4 -13.38 -55.03 26.21
N VAL A 5 -13.93 -54.18 25.31
CA VAL A 5 -15.30 -54.38 24.78
C VAL A 5 -15.38 -55.67 23.95
N LEU A 6 -14.39 -55.94 23.08
CA LEU A 6 -14.33 -57.22 22.36
C LEU A 6 -14.27 -58.40 23.28
N ALA A 7 -13.40 -58.36 24.29
CA ALA A 7 -13.28 -59.46 25.26
C ALA A 7 -14.60 -59.75 26.02
N LEU A 8 -15.30 -58.66 26.43
CA LEU A 8 -16.60 -58.79 27.09
C LEU A 8 -17.68 -59.40 26.17
N LEU A 9 -17.74 -58.92 24.90
CA LEU A 9 -18.67 -59.48 23.92
C LEU A 9 -18.35 -60.92 23.58
N PHE A 10 -17.08 -61.32 23.52
CA PHE A 10 -16.66 -62.67 23.26
C PHE A 10 -17.00 -63.62 24.46
N ILE A 11 -16.75 -63.15 25.68
CA ILE A 11 -17.10 -63.92 26.91
C ILE A 11 -18.63 -64.11 27.00
N ALA A 12 -19.42 -63.07 26.75
CA ALA A 12 -20.86 -63.13 26.72
C ALA A 12 -21.39 -64.16 25.69
N ALA A 13 -20.85 -64.11 24.47
CA ALA A 13 -21.20 -65.06 23.41
C ALA A 13 -20.78 -66.48 23.73
N LEU A 14 -19.61 -66.67 24.34
CA LEU A 14 -19.14 -68.00 24.80
C LEU A 14 -20.12 -68.63 25.86
N ILE A 15 -20.56 -67.82 26.82
CA ILE A 15 -21.53 -68.24 27.83
C ILE A 15 -22.81 -68.68 27.14
N VAL A 16 -23.35 -67.93 26.20
CA VAL A 16 -24.58 -68.21 25.44
C VAL A 16 -24.44 -69.50 24.63
N VAL A 17 -23.32 -69.67 23.91
CA VAL A 17 -23.05 -70.91 23.14
C VAL A 17 -22.96 -72.12 23.99
N LEU A 18 -22.31 -72.10 25.19
CA LEU A 18 -22.18 -73.19 26.11
C LEU A 18 -23.53 -73.54 26.78
N TRP A 19 -24.32 -72.54 27.13
CA TRP A 19 -25.58 -72.68 27.80
C TRP A 19 -26.67 -73.23 26.86
N LEU A 20 -26.74 -72.78 25.63
CA LEU A 20 -27.73 -73.22 24.66
C LEU A 20 -27.28 -74.43 23.82
N LYS A 21 -26.06 -74.96 24.02
CA LYS A 21 -25.45 -76.03 23.23
C LYS A 21 -25.51 -75.86 21.73
N ILE A 22 -25.31 -74.59 21.25
CA ILE A 22 -25.35 -74.27 19.86
C ILE A 22 -23.95 -74.42 19.23
N SER A 23 -23.86 -74.45 17.88
CA SER A 23 -22.62 -74.57 17.17
C SER A 23 -21.60 -73.44 17.54
N PRO A 24 -20.32 -73.78 17.81
CA PRO A 24 -19.30 -72.82 18.16
C PRO A 24 -19.06 -71.77 17.04
N PHE A 25 -19.59 -72.00 15.86
CA PHE A 25 -19.53 -71.04 14.73
C PHE A 25 -20.16 -69.64 15.05
N TYR A 26 -21.13 -69.62 15.99
CA TYR A 26 -21.77 -68.38 16.44
C TYR A 26 -20.84 -67.46 17.24
N LEU A 27 -19.65 -67.89 17.67
CA LEU A 27 -18.62 -67.07 18.28
C LEU A 27 -17.96 -66.12 17.26
N LEU A 28 -18.12 -66.35 15.95
CA LEU A 28 -17.66 -65.43 14.91
C LEU A 28 -18.51 -64.18 14.79
N ILE A 29 -19.77 -64.21 15.26
CA ILE A 29 -20.68 -63.05 15.16
C ILE A 29 -20.17 -61.86 15.97
N PRO A 30 -19.80 -61.95 17.25
CA PRO A 30 -19.24 -60.83 18.01
C PRO A 30 -17.96 -60.27 17.38
N VAL A 31 -17.11 -61.13 16.84
CA VAL A 31 -15.88 -60.73 16.14
C VAL A 31 -16.19 -59.92 14.88
N GLY A 32 -17.18 -60.42 14.12
CA GLY A 32 -17.64 -59.73 12.90
C GLY A 32 -18.25 -58.37 13.18
N VAL A 33 -19.14 -58.27 14.16
CA VAL A 33 -19.78 -57.01 14.58
C VAL A 33 -18.74 -56.02 15.10
N TRP A 34 -17.79 -56.48 15.90
CA TRP A 34 -16.72 -55.66 16.43
C TRP A 34 -15.78 -55.16 15.29
N GLY A 35 -15.41 -56.06 14.37
CA GLY A 35 -14.60 -55.70 13.19
C GLY A 35 -15.29 -54.67 12.31
N ALA A 36 -16.59 -54.82 12.06
CA ALA A 36 -17.39 -53.86 11.31
C ALA A 36 -17.46 -52.49 12.03
N ALA A 37 -17.63 -52.49 13.36
CA ALA A 37 -17.62 -51.23 14.13
C ALA A 37 -16.26 -50.51 14.12
N LEU A 38 -15.16 -51.28 14.19
CA LEU A 38 -13.82 -50.73 14.05
C LEU A 38 -13.58 -50.14 12.65
N LEU A 39 -13.95 -50.89 11.61
CA LEU A 39 -13.80 -50.44 10.21
C LEU A 39 -14.63 -49.17 9.99
N TYR A 40 -15.87 -49.13 10.45
CA TYR A 40 -16.72 -47.94 10.37
C TYR A 40 -16.07 -46.73 11.07
N ARG A 41 -15.56 -46.92 12.28
CA ARG A 41 -14.87 -45.87 13.02
C ARG A 41 -13.59 -45.40 12.32
N PHE A 42 -12.83 -46.30 11.74
CA PHE A 42 -11.65 -46.01 10.97
C PHE A 42 -11.99 -45.16 9.74
N ILE A 43 -13.02 -45.53 8.96
CA ILE A 43 -13.52 -44.77 7.82
C ILE A 43 -13.98 -43.37 8.26
N LEU A 44 -14.74 -43.27 9.36
CA LEU A 44 -15.14 -41.94 9.90
C LEU A 44 -13.94 -41.09 10.30
N SER A 45 -12.91 -41.70 10.91
CA SER A 45 -11.69 -40.99 11.30
C SER A 45 -10.93 -40.49 10.07
N MET A 46 -10.79 -41.33 9.04
CA MET A 46 -10.16 -40.93 7.76
C MET A 46 -10.94 -39.79 7.07
N ASN A 47 -12.25 -39.87 7.00
CA ASN A 47 -13.08 -38.84 6.41
C ASN A 47 -12.97 -37.50 7.16
N ARG A 48 -12.93 -37.54 8.49
CA ARG A 48 -12.75 -36.33 9.31
C ARG A 48 -11.36 -35.71 9.10
N SER A 49 -10.32 -36.56 9.05
CA SER A 49 -8.96 -36.08 8.75
C SER A 49 -8.88 -35.47 7.38
N ALA A 50 -9.41 -36.15 6.36
CA ALA A 50 -9.43 -35.63 4.98
C ALA A 50 -10.21 -34.30 4.85
N ALA A 51 -11.35 -34.18 5.54
CA ALA A 51 -12.12 -32.96 5.59
C ALA A 51 -11.36 -31.82 6.30
N ALA A 52 -10.66 -32.12 7.39
CA ALA A 52 -9.83 -31.14 8.08
C ALA A 52 -8.65 -30.65 7.20
N ASP A 53 -7.98 -31.57 6.51
CA ASP A 53 -6.87 -31.25 5.59
C ASP A 53 -7.36 -30.41 4.40
N ALA A 54 -8.52 -30.77 3.84
CA ALA A 54 -9.15 -29.98 2.76
C ALA A 54 -9.52 -28.57 3.24
N TRP A 55 -10.03 -28.44 4.45
CA TRP A 55 -10.36 -27.15 5.05
C TRP A 55 -9.12 -26.28 5.30
N GLU A 56 -8.05 -26.83 5.85
CA GLU A 56 -6.79 -26.10 6.05
C GLU A 56 -6.15 -25.68 4.71
N THR A 57 -6.25 -26.54 3.69
CA THR A 57 -5.80 -26.22 2.34
C THR A 57 -6.60 -25.04 1.77
N GLU A 58 -7.92 -25.05 1.85
CA GLU A 58 -8.77 -23.96 1.36
C GLU A 58 -8.53 -22.66 2.14
N LYS A 59 -8.40 -22.72 3.45
CA LYS A 59 -8.04 -21.58 4.29
C LYS A 59 -6.68 -20.98 3.89
N SER A 60 -5.70 -21.82 3.60
CA SER A 60 -4.38 -21.41 3.11
C SER A 60 -4.50 -20.72 1.75
N ASN A 61 -5.31 -21.27 0.83
CA ASN A 61 -5.54 -20.68 -0.50
C ASN A 61 -6.24 -19.32 -0.41
N ILE A 62 -7.26 -19.20 0.45
CA ILE A 62 -7.96 -17.93 0.70
C ILE A 62 -6.97 -16.91 1.26
N ARG A 63 -6.18 -17.28 2.27
CA ARG A 63 -5.18 -16.39 2.86
C ARG A 63 -4.16 -15.93 1.83
N LYS A 64 -3.71 -16.82 0.95
CA LYS A 64 -2.80 -16.48 -0.14
C LYS A 64 -3.44 -15.48 -1.11
N LYS A 65 -4.69 -15.68 -1.53
CA LYS A 65 -5.42 -14.75 -2.40
C LYS A 65 -5.52 -13.35 -1.79
N TRP A 66 -5.82 -13.26 -0.50
CA TRP A 66 -5.88 -11.98 0.22
C TRP A 66 -4.51 -11.30 0.32
N THR A 67 -3.45 -12.07 0.59
CA THR A 67 -2.08 -11.54 0.60
C THR A 67 -1.69 -11.02 -0.78
N ASP A 68 -1.93 -11.81 -1.83
CA ASP A 68 -1.63 -11.42 -3.21
C ASP A 68 -2.41 -10.16 -3.63
N TRP A 69 -3.66 -10.02 -3.16
CA TRP A 69 -4.47 -8.84 -3.42
C TRP A 69 -3.94 -7.61 -2.66
N ALA A 70 -3.67 -7.74 -1.36
CA ALA A 70 -3.20 -6.64 -0.52
C ALA A 70 -1.79 -6.14 -0.89
N GLN A 71 -0.96 -7.02 -1.44
CA GLN A 71 0.42 -6.70 -1.88
C GLN A 71 0.52 -6.26 -3.33
N ARG A 72 -0.60 -6.09 -4.04
CA ARG A 72 -0.57 -5.49 -5.37
C ARG A 72 0.00 -4.08 -5.29
N SER A 73 0.77 -3.73 -6.30
CA SER A 73 1.50 -2.47 -6.32
C SER A 73 1.64 -1.91 -7.72
N ILE A 74 1.91 -0.63 -7.79
CA ILE A 74 2.35 0.09 -8.98
C ILE A 74 3.83 0.46 -8.82
N VAL A 75 4.49 0.69 -9.92
CA VAL A 75 5.90 1.07 -9.95
C VAL A 75 6.01 2.58 -9.95
N LEU A 76 6.75 3.12 -9.01
CA LEU A 76 7.25 4.50 -9.04
C LEU A 76 8.57 4.52 -9.81
N VAL A 77 8.56 5.11 -10.98
CA VAL A 77 9.70 5.20 -11.89
C VAL A 77 10.64 6.31 -11.48
N ASP A 78 10.08 7.49 -11.22
CA ASP A 78 10.80 8.67 -10.77
C ASP A 78 9.93 9.55 -9.87
N SER A 79 10.55 10.39 -9.08
CA SER A 79 9.89 11.43 -8.30
C SER A 79 10.78 12.66 -8.22
N HIS A 80 10.16 13.82 -8.13
CA HIS A 80 10.84 15.08 -7.88
C HIS A 80 9.94 16.01 -7.09
N THR A 81 10.44 16.52 -5.97
CA THR A 81 9.71 17.46 -5.12
C THR A 81 10.52 18.74 -4.98
N ILE A 82 9.88 19.86 -5.25
CA ILE A 82 10.47 21.18 -5.10
C ILE A 82 9.91 21.81 -3.84
N LEU A 83 10.81 22.21 -2.96
CA LEU A 83 10.53 22.98 -1.76
C LEU A 83 11.28 24.32 -1.87
N PRO A 84 10.75 25.41 -1.33
CA PRO A 84 11.42 26.70 -1.36
C PRO A 84 12.62 26.74 -0.41
N GLU A 85 13.64 27.48 -0.78
CA GLU A 85 14.76 27.75 0.14
C GLU A 85 14.26 28.64 1.32
N PRO A 86 14.70 28.42 2.56
CA PRO A 86 15.77 27.51 2.98
C PRO A 86 15.30 26.09 3.36
N LEU A 87 14.05 25.71 3.11
CA LEU A 87 13.53 24.40 3.49
C LEU A 87 14.14 23.30 2.61
N SER A 88 14.73 22.30 3.25
CA SER A 88 15.28 21.13 2.57
C SER A 88 14.62 19.84 2.98
N LEU A 89 14.68 18.81 2.13
CA LEU A 89 14.20 17.48 2.46
C LEU A 89 14.82 16.92 3.76
N PRO A 90 16.14 17.04 4.03
CA PRO A 90 16.72 16.63 5.29
C PRO A 90 16.10 17.31 6.52
N ASP A 91 15.72 18.59 6.42
CA ASP A 91 15.10 19.31 7.54
C ASP A 91 13.73 18.71 7.87
N VAL A 92 12.94 18.37 6.85
CA VAL A 92 11.63 17.73 7.02
C VAL A 92 11.77 16.32 7.60
N ILE A 93 12.78 15.55 7.16
CA ILE A 93 13.00 14.18 7.61
C ILE A 93 13.50 14.13 9.04
N THR A 94 14.49 14.98 9.39
CA THR A 94 15.08 14.99 10.73
C THR A 94 14.22 15.69 11.75
N GLN A 95 13.15 16.37 11.30
CA GLN A 95 12.33 17.25 12.13
C GLN A 95 13.20 18.27 12.89
N ALA A 96 14.27 18.72 12.22
CA ALA A 96 15.21 19.67 12.76
C ALA A 96 14.47 20.96 13.11
N SER A 97 14.30 21.14 14.40
CA SER A 97 13.86 22.34 15.11
C SER A 97 12.84 23.27 14.41
N GLY A 98 11.61 23.00 14.59
CA GLY A 98 10.53 23.83 15.05
C GLY A 98 10.39 25.28 14.58
N GLY A 99 10.67 25.59 13.32
CA GLY A 99 10.21 26.84 12.73
C GLY A 99 9.01 26.57 11.84
N ARG A 100 7.85 27.07 12.17
CA ARG A 100 6.78 27.25 11.18
C ARG A 100 7.32 28.22 10.13
N ASN A 101 7.66 27.72 8.96
CA ASN A 101 7.95 28.50 7.79
C ASN A 101 6.75 28.42 6.84
N ALA A 102 5.59 28.90 7.31
CA ALA A 102 4.36 28.86 6.52
C ALA A 102 4.36 29.87 5.34
N ASP A 103 5.42 30.67 5.21
CA ASP A 103 5.44 31.84 4.33
C ASP A 103 6.57 31.74 3.29
N LEU A 104 6.98 30.53 2.90
CA LEU A 104 8.03 30.36 1.92
C LEU A 104 7.45 30.18 0.52
N PHE A 105 8.02 30.91 -0.43
CA PHE A 105 7.63 30.91 -1.83
C PHE A 105 8.66 30.17 -2.69
N LEU A 106 8.19 29.43 -3.68
CA LEU A 106 9.06 28.72 -4.63
C LEU A 106 9.85 29.68 -5.53
N PHE A 107 9.34 30.88 -5.74
CA PHE A 107 9.97 31.89 -6.57
C PHE A 107 9.82 33.28 -5.94
N PRO A 108 10.80 34.20 -6.19
CA PRO A 108 10.66 35.57 -5.73
C PRO A 108 9.44 36.23 -6.36
N ARG A 109 8.63 36.92 -5.58
CA ARG A 109 7.47 37.69 -6.04
C ARG A 109 7.58 39.14 -5.59
N ASP A 110 7.16 40.02 -6.47
CA ASP A 110 6.75 41.37 -6.09
C ASP A 110 5.25 41.32 -5.72
N GLU A 111 4.81 42.17 -4.79
CA GLU A 111 3.43 42.19 -4.28
C GLU A 111 2.35 42.37 -5.38
N ASP A 112 2.71 42.95 -6.52
CA ASP A 112 1.82 43.19 -7.66
C ASP A 112 2.01 42.14 -8.79
N GLU A 113 2.78 41.07 -8.58
CA GLU A 113 3.10 40.13 -9.64
C GLU A 113 2.01 39.05 -9.79
N ASP A 114 1.48 38.97 -11.00
CA ASP A 114 0.44 38.01 -11.34
C ASP A 114 1.01 36.57 -11.39
N LEU A 115 0.46 35.67 -10.57
CA LEU A 115 0.86 34.27 -10.49
C LEU A 115 0.83 33.57 -11.85
N TRP A 116 -0.13 33.93 -12.71
CA TRP A 116 -0.23 33.37 -14.05
C TRP A 116 0.96 33.74 -14.94
N ARG A 117 1.52 34.94 -14.76
CA ARG A 117 2.61 35.43 -15.59
C ARG A 117 3.98 34.90 -15.19
N SER A 118 4.19 34.68 -13.91
CA SER A 118 5.49 34.32 -13.36
C SER A 118 5.53 32.98 -12.67
N GLY A 119 4.52 32.66 -11.83
CA GLY A 119 4.52 31.47 -11.00
C GLY A 119 4.36 30.18 -11.79
N TYR A 120 3.31 30.05 -12.59
CA TYR A 120 3.08 28.86 -13.40
C TYR A 120 4.22 28.57 -14.39
N PRO A 121 4.72 29.56 -15.16
CA PRO A 121 5.88 29.32 -16.02
C PRO A 121 7.13 28.90 -15.26
N TYR A 122 7.45 29.60 -14.16
CA TYR A 122 8.62 29.29 -13.34
C TYR A 122 8.64 27.86 -12.84
N VAL A 123 7.55 27.42 -12.26
CA VAL A 123 7.44 26.04 -11.74
C VAL A 123 7.43 25.03 -12.89
N ALA A 124 6.72 25.30 -13.99
CA ALA A 124 6.68 24.40 -15.13
C ALA A 124 8.05 24.18 -15.77
N GLU A 125 8.88 25.23 -15.87
CA GLU A 125 10.25 25.14 -16.41
C GLU A 125 11.13 24.17 -15.61
N HIS A 126 10.95 24.08 -14.28
CA HIS A 126 11.69 23.13 -13.46
C HIS A 126 11.39 21.68 -13.84
N PHE A 127 10.20 21.39 -14.38
CA PHE A 127 9.82 20.07 -14.82
C PHE A 127 10.07 19.77 -16.30
N TYR A 128 10.56 20.75 -17.06
CA TYR A 128 10.93 20.57 -18.47
C TYR A 128 11.95 19.45 -18.66
N GLN A 129 13.01 19.43 -17.85
CA GLN A 129 14.02 18.39 -17.92
C GLN A 129 13.40 17.01 -17.59
N LYS A 130 12.57 16.93 -16.55
CA LYS A 130 11.88 15.70 -16.14
C LYS A 130 10.97 15.18 -17.25
N LEU A 131 10.25 16.06 -17.92
CA LEU A 131 9.42 15.70 -19.06
C LEU A 131 10.27 15.24 -20.25
N SER A 132 11.40 15.89 -20.50
CA SER A 132 12.34 15.50 -21.57
C SER A 132 12.94 14.11 -21.33
N GLU A 133 13.25 13.76 -20.08
CA GLU A 133 13.72 12.42 -19.71
C GLU A 133 12.66 11.34 -20.05
N LEU A 134 11.37 11.65 -19.94
CA LEU A 134 10.30 10.72 -20.30
C LEU A 134 10.22 10.45 -21.81
N ALA A 135 10.67 11.39 -22.65
CA ALA A 135 10.73 11.21 -24.11
C ALA A 135 11.62 10.02 -24.51
N GLU A 136 12.67 9.74 -23.74
CA GLU A 136 13.61 8.66 -23.99
C GLU A 136 12.94 7.30 -23.95
N TYR A 137 11.90 7.14 -23.13
CA TYR A 137 11.19 5.86 -22.97
C TYR A 137 10.24 5.54 -24.14
N ARG A 138 9.93 6.51 -24.99
CA ARG A 138 9.05 6.37 -26.18
C ARG A 138 7.68 5.76 -25.86
N GLN A 139 7.20 5.98 -24.65
CA GLN A 139 5.89 5.52 -24.18
C GLN A 139 4.88 6.68 -24.22
N PRO A 140 3.58 6.40 -24.40
CA PRO A 140 2.57 7.43 -24.21
C PRO A 140 2.61 7.91 -22.75
N VAL A 141 2.58 9.22 -22.58
CA VAL A 141 2.58 9.88 -21.26
C VAL A 141 1.20 10.44 -20.98
N THR A 142 0.65 10.14 -19.82
CA THR A 142 -0.57 10.80 -19.31
C THR A 142 -0.19 11.61 -18.09
N LEU A 143 -0.37 12.92 -18.15
CA LEU A 143 -0.12 13.85 -17.06
C LEU A 143 -1.45 14.14 -16.34
N HIS A 144 -1.53 13.80 -15.08
CA HIS A 144 -2.65 14.10 -14.19
C HIS A 144 -2.27 15.30 -13.33
N ILE A 145 -3.01 16.39 -13.46
CA ILE A 145 -2.75 17.64 -12.74
C ILE A 145 -3.70 17.72 -11.56
N ASP A 146 -3.14 17.78 -10.37
CA ASP A 146 -3.83 18.10 -9.13
C ASP A 146 -3.81 19.62 -8.93
N ALA A 147 -4.95 20.24 -9.13
CA ALA A 147 -5.13 21.69 -9.03
C ALA A 147 -6.30 22.02 -8.11
N PRO A 148 -6.25 23.17 -7.38
CA PRO A 148 -7.29 23.54 -6.43
C PRO A 148 -8.65 23.80 -7.11
N ASP A 149 -8.64 24.29 -8.35
CA ASP A 149 -9.82 24.64 -9.12
C ASP A 149 -9.61 24.48 -10.62
N GLU A 150 -10.64 24.78 -11.40
CA GLU A 150 -10.61 24.67 -12.85
C GLU A 150 -9.70 25.71 -13.49
N GLU A 151 -9.60 26.92 -12.95
CA GLU A 151 -8.75 27.98 -13.48
C GLU A 151 -7.28 27.63 -13.34
N ALA A 152 -6.85 27.21 -12.16
CA ALA A 152 -5.50 26.71 -11.92
C ALA A 152 -5.18 25.51 -12.81
N TYR A 153 -6.13 24.57 -13.00
CA TYR A 153 -5.95 23.45 -13.91
C TYR A 153 -5.67 23.92 -15.35
N LEU A 154 -6.48 24.83 -15.88
CA LEU A 154 -6.32 25.34 -17.25
C LEU A 154 -4.99 26.06 -17.43
N ASN A 155 -4.54 26.82 -16.44
CA ASN A 155 -3.24 27.48 -16.46
C ASN A 155 -2.10 26.46 -16.48
N TRP A 156 -2.15 25.41 -15.64
CA TRP A 156 -1.16 24.32 -15.68
C TRP A 156 -1.22 23.55 -16.99
N GLN A 157 -2.42 23.22 -17.49
CA GLN A 157 -2.60 22.51 -18.74
C GLN A 157 -1.90 23.25 -19.88
N GLN A 158 -2.16 24.55 -20.04
CA GLN A 158 -1.53 25.35 -21.07
C GLN A 158 0.00 25.30 -20.98
N ARG A 159 0.56 25.47 -19.77
CA ARG A 159 2.03 25.45 -19.59
C ARG A 159 2.63 24.08 -19.88
N PHE A 160 1.99 23.02 -19.44
CA PHE A 160 2.48 21.68 -19.74
C PHE A 160 2.31 21.27 -21.20
N GLU A 161 1.33 21.79 -21.92
CA GLU A 161 1.23 21.62 -23.38
C GLU A 161 2.41 22.28 -24.09
N GLU A 162 2.75 23.52 -23.71
CA GLU A 162 3.89 24.25 -24.25
C GLU A 162 5.24 23.51 -24.04
N ILE A 163 5.50 23.09 -22.78
CA ILE A 163 6.77 22.39 -22.46
C ILE A 163 6.80 20.95 -23.02
N ALA A 164 5.67 20.26 -23.14
CA ALA A 164 5.62 18.95 -23.76
C ALA A 164 5.94 19.01 -25.26
N GLU A 165 5.43 20.03 -25.95
CA GLU A 165 5.77 20.29 -27.36
C GLU A 165 7.28 20.57 -27.51
N MET A 166 7.83 21.43 -26.67
CA MET A 166 9.27 21.73 -26.67
C MET A 166 10.14 20.50 -26.34
N ALA A 167 9.69 19.66 -25.46
CA ALA A 167 10.37 18.42 -25.07
C ALA A 167 10.18 17.27 -26.08
N GLY A 168 9.30 17.44 -27.07
CA GLY A 168 8.98 16.40 -28.05
C GLY A 168 8.20 15.21 -27.46
N VAL A 169 7.49 15.42 -26.34
CA VAL A 169 6.71 14.39 -25.64
C VAL A 169 5.25 14.44 -26.08
N ARG A 170 4.71 13.30 -26.47
CA ARG A 170 3.26 13.16 -26.68
C ARG A 170 2.58 12.94 -25.34
N ALA A 171 2.20 14.01 -24.67
CA ALA A 171 1.49 13.95 -23.41
C ALA A 171 -0.02 14.11 -23.63
N THR A 172 -0.82 13.34 -22.88
CA THR A 172 -2.24 13.57 -22.69
C THR A 172 -2.42 14.18 -21.31
N ILE A 173 -2.92 15.41 -21.24
CA ILE A 173 -3.07 16.14 -19.97
C ILE A 173 -4.52 16.03 -19.50
N LYS A 174 -4.71 15.72 -18.22
CA LYS A 174 -6.03 15.50 -17.59
C LYS A 174 -6.06 16.09 -16.18
N PRO A 175 -7.22 16.56 -15.71
CA PRO A 175 -7.37 16.91 -14.30
C PRO A 175 -7.32 15.63 -13.45
N LEU A 176 -6.77 15.75 -12.26
CA LEU A 176 -6.79 14.71 -11.23
C LEU A 176 -8.06 14.87 -10.38
N SER A 177 -9.14 14.20 -10.78
CA SER A 177 -10.44 14.35 -10.11
C SER A 177 -10.56 13.55 -8.80
N ASP A 178 -9.93 12.37 -8.74
CA ASP A 178 -9.93 11.47 -7.57
C ASP A 178 -8.67 10.59 -7.59
N GLY A 179 -7.66 11.02 -6.85
CA GLY A 179 -6.37 10.35 -6.82
C GLY A 179 -6.41 8.97 -6.19
N GLU A 180 -7.27 8.74 -5.19
CA GLU A 180 -7.40 7.43 -4.54
C GLU A 180 -8.04 6.41 -5.48
N SER A 181 -9.11 6.80 -6.17
CA SER A 181 -9.75 5.96 -7.17
C SER A 181 -8.77 5.62 -8.29
N LEU A 182 -8.04 6.62 -8.79
CA LEU A 182 -7.03 6.44 -9.83
C LEU A 182 -5.93 5.47 -9.42
N MET A 183 -5.37 5.61 -8.22
CA MET A 183 -4.38 4.66 -7.68
C MET A 183 -4.97 3.27 -7.52
N GLY A 184 -6.21 3.18 -7.05
CA GLY A 184 -6.94 1.92 -6.93
C GLY A 184 -7.06 1.20 -8.28
N ASP A 185 -7.48 1.92 -9.32
CA ASP A 185 -7.62 1.40 -10.67
C ASP A 185 -6.28 0.93 -11.26
N TRP A 186 -5.21 1.68 -11.04
CA TRP A 186 -3.87 1.28 -11.49
C TRP A 186 -3.37 0.01 -10.80
N VAL A 187 -3.65 -0.14 -9.51
CA VAL A 187 -3.26 -1.34 -8.76
C VAL A 187 -4.10 -2.55 -9.18
N GLU A 188 -5.38 -2.37 -9.54
CA GLU A 188 -6.21 -3.47 -10.07
C GLU A 188 -5.82 -3.85 -11.50
N ASN A 189 -5.59 -2.86 -12.36
CA ASN A 189 -5.16 -3.07 -13.72
C ASN A 189 -3.63 -3.16 -13.82
N ARG A 190 -3.07 -4.34 -13.55
CA ARG A 190 -1.62 -4.59 -13.58
C ARG A 190 -0.95 -4.36 -14.94
N GLN A 191 -1.72 -4.13 -15.98
CA GLN A 191 -1.25 -4.01 -17.37
C GLN A 191 -1.67 -2.68 -18.00
N PHE A 192 -1.99 -1.66 -17.18
CA PHE A 192 -2.23 -0.35 -17.76
C PHE A 192 -1.01 0.11 -18.57
N GLU A 193 -1.28 0.72 -19.71
CA GLU A 193 -0.26 1.09 -20.68
C GLU A 193 0.29 2.49 -20.42
N GLY A 194 1.52 2.70 -20.86
CA GLY A 194 2.17 4.01 -20.82
C GLY A 194 2.75 4.37 -19.46
N ILE A 195 3.11 5.63 -19.38
CA ILE A 195 3.65 6.29 -18.19
C ILE A 195 2.60 7.29 -17.72
N HIS A 196 2.29 7.23 -16.44
CA HIS A 196 1.37 8.16 -15.79
C HIS A 196 2.12 9.04 -14.83
N VAL A 197 1.94 10.33 -14.99
CA VAL A 197 2.55 11.34 -14.13
C VAL A 197 1.47 11.99 -13.30
N ILE A 198 1.70 12.13 -12.01
CA ILE A 198 0.92 13.00 -11.13
C ILE A 198 1.78 14.23 -10.88
N PHE A 199 1.22 15.38 -11.22
CA PHE A 199 1.76 16.69 -10.89
C PHE A 199 0.80 17.36 -9.91
N SER A 200 1.32 17.76 -8.76
CA SER A 200 0.60 18.51 -7.73
C SER A 200 1.43 19.71 -7.33
N ALA A 201 0.89 20.90 -7.47
CA ALA A 201 1.56 22.13 -7.08
C ALA A 201 0.61 23.04 -6.30
N TRP A 202 1.10 23.53 -5.20
CA TRP A 202 0.39 24.44 -4.31
C TRP A 202 1.12 25.76 -4.25
N LEU A 203 0.52 26.78 -4.84
CA LEU A 203 1.04 28.14 -4.89
C LEU A 203 0.04 29.07 -4.21
N ASN A 204 0.52 30.02 -3.41
CA ASN A 204 -0.33 31.02 -2.80
C ASN A 204 -0.70 32.07 -3.87
N GLU A 205 -1.95 32.45 -3.91
CA GLU A 205 -2.42 33.50 -4.84
C GLU A 205 -1.85 34.87 -4.45
N ASP A 206 -1.86 35.16 -3.17
CA ASP A 206 -1.39 36.42 -2.60
C ASP A 206 -0.14 36.19 -1.74
N ALA A 207 0.90 36.96 -2.04
CA ALA A 207 2.14 36.92 -1.27
C ALA A 207 1.98 37.50 0.14
N SER A 208 1.01 38.39 0.34
CA SER A 208 0.75 39.03 1.64
C SER A 208 -0.09 38.18 2.60
N ASP A 209 -0.79 37.15 2.10
CA ASP A 209 -1.69 36.30 2.86
C ASP A 209 -1.36 34.80 2.63
N ALA A 210 -0.07 34.47 2.76
CA ALA A 210 0.38 33.09 2.56
C ALA A 210 -0.13 32.19 3.69
N GLU A 211 -0.90 31.18 3.31
CA GLU A 211 -1.45 30.20 4.24
C GLU A 211 -0.54 28.98 4.45
N PHE A 212 0.31 28.70 3.47
CA PHE A 212 1.19 27.52 3.44
C PHE A 212 2.49 27.80 2.67
N THR A 213 3.47 26.95 2.91
CA THR A 213 4.72 26.93 2.11
C THR A 213 4.42 26.35 0.74
N GLU A 214 4.78 27.11 -0.30
CA GLU A 214 4.61 26.65 -1.68
C GLU A 214 5.43 25.39 -1.96
N ASN A 215 4.89 24.54 -2.77
CA ASN A 215 5.57 23.31 -3.16
C ASN A 215 5.06 22.78 -4.50
N ALA A 216 5.88 21.96 -5.13
CA ALA A 216 5.47 21.23 -6.32
C ALA A 216 6.04 19.81 -6.30
N THR A 217 5.22 18.84 -6.67
CA THR A 217 5.57 17.42 -6.64
C THR A 217 5.25 16.77 -7.98
N TRP A 218 6.18 15.96 -8.44
CA TRP A 218 6.15 15.21 -9.69
C TRP A 218 6.40 13.74 -9.38
N LEU A 219 5.43 12.86 -9.68
CA LEU A 219 5.49 11.44 -9.43
C LEU A 219 5.22 10.68 -10.72
N VAL A 220 6.13 9.82 -11.13
CA VAL A 220 6.05 9.06 -12.37
C VAL A 220 5.74 7.61 -12.08
N PHE A 221 4.59 7.14 -12.55
CA PHE A 221 4.12 5.78 -12.34
C PHE A 221 4.04 4.98 -13.63
N ALA A 222 4.25 3.67 -13.50
CA ALA A 222 4.01 2.69 -14.54
C ALA A 222 3.43 1.40 -13.96
N SER A 223 2.75 0.62 -14.79
CA SER A 223 2.39 -0.73 -14.36
C SER A 223 3.64 -1.61 -14.21
N PRO A 224 3.61 -2.64 -13.34
CA PRO A 224 4.71 -3.60 -13.24
C PRO A 224 5.06 -4.25 -14.57
N TYR A 225 4.04 -4.47 -15.41
CA TYR A 225 4.22 -5.02 -16.76
C TYR A 225 4.95 -4.04 -17.68
N ALA A 226 4.49 -2.78 -17.76
CA ALA A 226 5.10 -1.75 -18.59
C ALA A 226 6.55 -1.45 -18.15
N ALA A 227 6.78 -1.34 -16.85
CA ALA A 227 8.12 -1.11 -16.31
C ALA A 227 9.10 -2.20 -16.70
N LYS A 228 8.70 -3.48 -16.61
CA LYS A 228 9.53 -4.62 -17.01
C LYS A 228 9.76 -4.68 -18.51
N GLN A 229 8.68 -4.52 -19.31
CA GLN A 229 8.76 -4.62 -20.77
C GLN A 229 9.64 -3.54 -21.37
N ASN A 230 9.52 -2.32 -20.87
CA ASN A 230 10.24 -1.15 -21.38
C ASN A 230 11.55 -0.86 -20.63
N LYS A 231 11.92 -1.72 -19.66
CA LYS A 231 13.14 -1.56 -18.85
C LYS A 231 13.21 -0.21 -18.15
N LEU A 232 12.05 0.29 -17.68
CA LEU A 232 12.02 1.56 -16.95
C LEU A 232 12.80 1.43 -15.65
N PRO A 233 13.46 2.50 -15.20
CA PRO A 233 14.06 2.52 -13.87
C PRO A 233 12.95 2.33 -12.82
N VAL A 234 13.28 1.72 -11.71
CA VAL A 234 12.35 1.53 -10.60
C VAL A 234 12.95 2.16 -9.37
N LYS A 235 12.40 3.28 -8.95
CA LYS A 235 12.81 3.99 -7.73
C LYS A 235 12.22 3.31 -6.49
N ALA A 236 10.94 3.00 -6.57
CA ALA A 236 10.19 2.33 -5.52
C ALA A 236 8.95 1.61 -6.09
N VAL A 237 8.28 0.83 -5.25
CA VAL A 237 6.95 0.31 -5.55
C VAL A 237 5.97 0.80 -4.49
N LEU A 238 4.81 1.27 -4.96
CA LEU A 238 3.73 1.74 -4.12
C LEU A 238 2.67 0.65 -4.02
N GLN A 239 2.47 0.11 -2.82
CA GLN A 239 1.42 -0.86 -2.57
C GLN A 239 0.06 -0.19 -2.50
N ARG A 240 -0.98 -1.00 -2.75
CA ARG A 240 -2.37 -0.60 -2.63
C ARG A 240 -2.64 0.13 -1.33
N PRO A 241 -3.16 1.36 -1.36
CA PRO A 241 -3.74 1.98 -0.19
C PRO A 241 -4.99 1.23 0.25
N ILE A 242 -5.12 0.99 1.54
CA ILE A 242 -6.27 0.30 2.14
C ILE A 242 -7.00 1.29 3.04
N ALA A 243 -8.31 1.42 2.83
CA ALA A 243 -9.16 2.26 3.66
C ALA A 243 -9.51 1.55 4.98
N ILE A 244 -9.30 2.24 6.09
CA ILE A 244 -9.62 1.80 7.44
C ILE A 244 -10.66 2.75 8.01
N SER A 245 -11.88 2.27 8.25
CA SER A 245 -12.93 3.09 8.85
C SER A 245 -12.57 3.48 10.27
N LEU A 246 -12.73 4.75 10.59
CA LEU A 246 -12.46 5.31 11.93
C LEU A 246 -13.72 5.36 12.83
N SER A 247 -14.87 4.97 12.31
CA SER A 247 -16.16 5.11 13.00
C SER A 247 -16.42 4.06 14.08
N ASP A 248 -15.79 2.88 13.96
CA ASP A 248 -15.97 1.74 14.87
C ASP A 248 -14.61 1.17 15.29
N GLU A 249 -14.31 1.22 16.58
CA GLU A 249 -13.03 0.75 17.12
C GLU A 249 -12.80 -0.75 16.90
N THR A 250 -13.84 -1.57 16.96
CA THR A 250 -13.73 -3.02 16.72
C THR A 250 -13.41 -3.31 15.25
N ALA A 251 -14.12 -2.66 14.34
CA ALA A 251 -13.84 -2.75 12.90
C ALA A 251 -12.44 -2.21 12.57
N GLN A 252 -12.05 -1.11 13.19
CA GLN A 252 -10.72 -0.51 13.06
C GLN A 252 -9.62 -1.49 13.48
N ASN A 253 -9.70 -2.07 14.68
CA ASN A 253 -8.69 -3.02 15.17
C ASN A 253 -8.58 -4.25 14.27
N LYS A 254 -9.70 -4.75 13.76
CA LYS A 254 -9.73 -5.85 12.78
C LYS A 254 -9.07 -5.45 11.47
N ALA A 255 -9.32 -4.24 10.97
CA ALA A 255 -8.72 -3.74 9.75
C ALA A 255 -7.20 -3.56 9.88
N PHE A 256 -6.70 -3.02 11.01
CA PHE A 256 -5.27 -2.96 11.30
C PHE A 256 -4.63 -4.34 11.36
N GLY A 257 -5.31 -5.33 11.99
CA GLY A 257 -4.86 -6.72 12.00
C GLY A 257 -4.76 -7.31 10.59
N HIS A 258 -5.76 -7.10 9.74
CA HIS A 258 -5.72 -7.55 8.36
C HIS A 258 -4.63 -6.83 7.53
N TYR A 259 -4.44 -5.54 7.75
CA TYR A 259 -3.37 -4.79 7.08
C TYR A 259 -1.99 -5.35 7.45
N ALA A 260 -1.75 -5.61 8.74
CA ALA A 260 -0.53 -6.24 9.22
C ALA A 260 -0.31 -7.65 8.63
N ASP A 261 -1.37 -8.50 8.66
CA ASP A 261 -1.31 -9.89 8.24
C ASP A 261 -1.12 -10.08 6.73
N TYR A 262 -1.66 -9.16 5.91
CA TYR A 262 -1.71 -9.33 4.46
C TYR A 262 -0.81 -8.34 3.71
N ALA A 263 -0.88 -7.05 4.02
CA ALA A 263 -0.10 -6.03 3.31
C ALA A 263 1.34 -5.95 3.80
N LEU A 264 1.54 -5.95 5.14
CA LEU A 264 2.86 -5.76 5.76
C LEU A 264 3.52 -7.08 6.21
N LYS A 265 2.97 -8.21 5.83
CA LYS A 265 3.50 -9.51 6.23
C LYS A 265 4.99 -9.65 5.87
N ASN A 266 5.79 -10.01 6.88
CA ASN A 266 7.25 -10.18 6.77
C ASN A 266 8.02 -8.90 6.38
N ARG A 267 7.46 -7.72 6.63
CA ARG A 267 8.10 -6.44 6.36
C ARG A 267 8.48 -5.74 7.66
N THR A 268 9.65 -5.13 7.65
CA THR A 268 10.06 -4.20 8.69
C THR A 268 9.81 -2.78 8.20
N VAL A 269 9.00 -2.02 8.91
CA VAL A 269 8.68 -0.63 8.60
C VAL A 269 9.74 0.27 9.21
N HIS A 270 10.22 1.26 8.46
CA HIS A 270 11.27 2.18 8.90
C HIS A 270 10.70 3.53 9.36
N ALA A 271 9.63 3.98 8.72
CA ALA A 271 8.93 5.22 9.07
C ALA A 271 7.45 5.18 8.68
N ALA A 272 6.67 6.05 9.29
CA ALA A 272 5.28 6.31 8.93
C ALA A 272 5.10 7.81 8.68
N TRP A 273 4.54 8.14 7.53
CA TRP A 273 4.26 9.50 7.09
C TRP A 273 2.76 9.73 7.07
N PHE A 274 2.32 10.83 7.61
CA PHE A 274 0.90 11.19 7.63
C PHE A 274 0.70 12.60 7.11
N THR A 275 -0.26 12.72 6.20
CA THR A 275 -0.75 14.03 5.74
C THR A 275 -2.00 14.39 6.52
N ALA A 276 -2.11 15.64 6.95
CA ALA A 276 -3.19 16.11 7.83
C ALA A 276 -3.42 15.11 8.98
N PRO A 277 -2.42 14.94 9.87
CA PRO A 277 -2.37 13.82 10.78
C PRO A 277 -3.61 13.84 11.67
N PRO A 278 -4.35 12.72 11.75
CA PRO A 278 -5.39 12.59 12.73
C PRO A 278 -4.79 12.76 14.13
N LYS A 279 -5.54 13.32 15.05
CA LYS A 279 -5.08 13.60 16.43
C LYS A 279 -4.43 12.38 17.11
N ASP A 280 -4.74 11.19 16.63
CA ASP A 280 -4.36 9.90 17.21
C ASP A 280 -3.32 9.13 16.40
N THR A 281 -2.47 9.81 15.60
CA THR A 281 -1.47 9.15 14.73
C THR A 281 -0.59 8.16 15.49
N GLN A 282 -0.14 8.49 16.71
CA GLN A 282 0.62 7.57 17.56
C GLN A 282 -0.19 6.33 17.94
N GLN A 283 -1.49 6.45 18.11
CA GLN A 283 -2.37 5.32 18.41
C GLN A 283 -2.43 4.35 17.21
N TYR A 284 -2.46 4.85 15.99
CA TYR A 284 -2.46 3.98 14.79
C TYR A 284 -1.17 3.20 14.65
N VAL A 285 -0.03 3.84 14.86
CA VAL A 285 1.26 3.14 14.91
C VAL A 285 1.28 2.12 16.05
N GLY A 286 0.73 2.45 17.21
CA GLY A 286 0.55 1.53 18.33
C GLY A 286 -0.30 0.31 17.97
N LYS A 287 -1.43 0.51 17.27
CA LYS A 287 -2.30 -0.59 16.79
C LYS A 287 -1.58 -1.50 15.80
N LEU A 288 -0.79 -0.94 14.88
CA LEU A 288 0.03 -1.75 13.97
C LEU A 288 1.09 -2.58 14.70
N ARG A 289 1.74 -2.01 15.71
CA ARG A 289 2.68 -2.75 16.59
C ARG A 289 1.98 -3.90 17.32
N GLN A 290 0.82 -3.64 17.89
CA GLN A 290 -0.01 -4.67 18.55
C GLN A 290 -0.45 -5.77 17.58
N ALA A 291 -0.70 -5.42 16.32
CA ALA A 291 -1.02 -6.35 15.25
C ALA A 291 0.21 -7.14 14.74
N GLY A 292 1.41 -6.92 15.29
CA GLY A 292 2.61 -7.69 14.98
C GLY A 292 3.46 -7.13 13.84
N VAL A 293 3.24 -5.88 13.43
CA VAL A 293 4.12 -5.21 12.45
C VAL A 293 5.50 -4.97 13.08
N SER A 294 6.54 -5.43 12.40
CA SER A 294 7.92 -5.17 12.80
C SER A 294 8.33 -3.76 12.42
N TRP A 295 9.01 -3.06 13.34
CA TRP A 295 9.52 -1.71 13.13
C TRP A 295 11.03 -1.68 13.28
N ASN A 296 11.69 -0.89 12.45
CA ASN A 296 13.08 -0.58 12.62
C ASN A 296 13.17 0.60 13.62
N ASP A 297 13.36 0.27 14.88
CA ASP A 297 13.52 1.27 15.96
C ASP A 297 14.93 1.86 15.88
N ASN A 298 15.22 2.64 14.85
CA ASN A 298 16.40 3.49 14.82
C ASN A 298 16.08 4.76 15.60
N PHE A 299 16.63 4.88 16.77
CA PHE A 299 16.34 5.99 17.70
C PHE A 299 16.86 7.35 17.23
N ASP A 300 17.70 7.38 16.20
CA ASP A 300 18.28 8.61 15.66
C ASP A 300 17.30 9.36 14.71
N LEU A 301 16.23 8.71 14.27
CA LEU A 301 15.24 9.31 13.38
C LEU A 301 13.82 9.18 13.95
N PRO A 302 12.97 10.19 13.76
CA PRO A 302 11.58 10.09 14.18
C PRO A 302 10.87 8.98 13.42
N LEU A 303 10.08 8.19 14.14
CA LEU A 303 9.29 7.10 13.55
C LEU A 303 8.07 7.62 12.75
N ILE A 304 7.55 8.76 13.17
CA ILE A 304 6.35 9.38 12.58
C ILE A 304 6.77 10.73 12.02
N HIS A 305 6.50 10.92 10.73
CA HIS A 305 6.76 12.16 10.02
C HIS A 305 5.44 12.80 9.59
N THR A 306 5.37 14.11 9.72
CA THR A 306 4.28 14.94 9.23
C THR A 306 4.88 16.16 8.54
N PRO A 307 4.52 16.48 7.30
CA PRO A 307 5.06 17.66 6.61
C PRO A 307 4.51 18.98 7.16
N GLU A 308 3.30 19.01 7.72
CA GLU A 308 2.58 20.23 8.10
C GLU A 308 3.33 21.18 9.03
N PRO A 309 4.18 20.73 9.98
CA PRO A 309 4.97 21.65 10.80
C PRO A 309 5.91 22.53 9.98
N TYR A 310 6.28 22.09 8.78
CA TYR A 310 7.22 22.78 7.88
C TYR A 310 6.50 23.48 6.73
N THR A 311 5.41 22.88 6.23
CA THR A 311 4.71 23.37 5.04
C THR A 311 3.46 24.16 5.35
N GLY A 312 3.07 24.29 6.64
CA GLY A 312 1.77 24.83 6.99
C GLY A 312 0.64 23.83 6.68
N GLN A 313 -0.58 24.23 6.94
CA GLN A 313 -1.75 23.42 6.66
C GLN A 313 -2.09 23.55 5.18
N LEU A 314 -1.64 22.57 4.39
CA LEU A 314 -1.96 22.54 2.97
C LEU A 314 -3.47 22.36 2.76
N PRO A 315 -4.08 23.15 1.87
CA PRO A 315 -5.46 22.95 1.50
C PRO A 315 -5.58 21.60 0.80
N ARG A 316 -6.58 20.84 1.13
CA ARG A 316 -6.96 19.53 0.54
C ARG A 316 -5.81 18.59 0.14
N GLU A 317 -5.88 17.39 0.65
CA GLU A 317 -5.31 16.15 0.07
C GLU A 317 -3.85 16.19 -0.43
N SER A 318 -2.99 16.94 0.25
CA SER A 318 -1.56 17.07 -0.06
C SER A 318 -0.75 15.77 0.16
N HIS A 319 -1.43 14.61 0.11
CA HIS A 319 -0.76 13.32 0.23
C HIS A 319 0.26 13.08 -0.89
N TRP A 320 0.13 13.78 -2.04
CA TRP A 320 1.12 13.72 -3.11
C TRP A 320 2.46 14.31 -2.70
N LEU A 321 2.46 15.43 -1.97
CA LEU A 321 3.67 15.99 -1.39
C LEU A 321 4.33 14.99 -0.43
N THR A 322 3.53 14.44 0.49
CA THR A 322 4.03 13.44 1.44
C THR A 322 4.64 12.24 0.71
N LEU A 323 3.96 11.75 -0.34
CA LEU A 323 4.47 10.63 -1.14
C LEU A 323 5.75 11.00 -1.90
N GLY A 324 5.87 12.24 -2.40
CA GLY A 324 7.08 12.76 -3.03
C GLY A 324 8.27 12.80 -2.06
N LEU A 325 8.06 13.35 -0.87
CA LEU A 325 9.07 13.39 0.18
C LEU A 325 9.53 11.99 0.60
N MET A 326 8.60 11.06 0.77
CA MET A 326 8.91 9.65 1.02
C MET A 326 9.73 9.02 -0.09
N ALA A 327 9.36 9.29 -1.33
CA ALA A 327 10.03 8.71 -2.50
C ALA A 327 11.47 9.21 -2.66
N GLU A 328 11.76 10.40 -2.16
CA GLU A 328 13.11 10.96 -2.15
C GLU A 328 13.93 10.51 -0.94
N ASN A 329 13.28 10.10 0.13
CA ASN A 329 13.93 9.54 1.31
C ASN A 329 14.26 8.04 1.13
N SER A 330 15.19 7.74 0.25
CA SER A 330 15.58 6.36 -0.10
C SER A 330 16.30 5.58 1.01
N ASP A 331 16.79 6.26 2.05
CA ASP A 331 17.49 5.63 3.19
C ASP A 331 16.53 4.80 4.05
N GLN A 332 15.26 5.15 4.04
CA GLN A 332 14.20 4.43 4.75
C GLN A 332 13.47 3.48 3.79
N GLN A 333 13.86 2.21 3.82
CA GLN A 333 13.49 1.22 2.79
C GLN A 333 11.99 0.94 2.66
N ASN A 334 11.27 0.78 3.78
CA ASN A 334 9.82 0.50 3.80
C ASN A 334 9.14 1.57 4.62
N GLN A 335 8.40 2.43 3.96
CA GLN A 335 7.74 3.55 4.59
C GLN A 335 6.23 3.40 4.45
N LEU A 336 5.50 3.57 5.55
CA LEU A 336 4.05 3.70 5.52
C LEU A 336 3.68 5.15 5.21
N PHE A 337 2.63 5.34 4.46
CA PHE A 337 1.99 6.63 4.36
C PHE A 337 0.50 6.50 4.67
N GLY A 338 -0.07 7.54 5.21
CA GLY A 338 -1.48 7.58 5.54
C GLY A 338 -2.04 9.00 5.44
N TRP A 339 -3.30 9.08 5.02
CA TRP A 339 -4.08 10.31 5.01
C TRP A 339 -5.52 10.01 5.41
N GLN A 340 -6.19 11.02 5.93
CA GLN A 340 -7.58 10.89 6.35
C GLN A 340 -8.51 11.58 5.34
N LYS A 341 -9.56 10.86 4.91
CA LYS A 341 -10.61 11.38 4.04
C LYS A 341 -11.94 10.74 4.38
N ASP A 342 -13.00 11.53 4.47
CA ASP A 342 -14.38 11.06 4.67
C ASP A 342 -14.57 10.07 5.83
N GLY A 343 -13.89 10.29 6.95
CA GLY A 343 -13.94 9.42 8.13
C GLY A 343 -13.20 8.11 8.00
N ASN A 344 -12.42 7.93 6.94
CA ASN A 344 -11.53 6.78 6.73
C ASN A 344 -10.07 7.21 6.82
N LEU A 345 -9.23 6.32 7.33
CA LEU A 345 -7.78 6.39 7.22
C LEU A 345 -7.34 5.52 6.05
N TYR A 346 -6.76 6.12 5.05
CA TYR A 346 -6.10 5.39 3.96
C TYR A 346 -4.66 5.14 4.33
N MET A 347 -4.20 3.92 4.17
CA MET A 347 -2.82 3.53 4.45
C MET A 347 -2.24 2.71 3.31
N GLY A 348 -1.06 3.11 2.86
CA GLY A 348 -0.27 2.38 1.87
C GLY A 348 1.17 2.20 2.34
N CYS A 349 1.96 1.46 1.56
CA CYS A 349 3.38 1.25 1.83
C CYS A 349 4.19 1.54 0.57
N LEU A 350 5.20 2.40 0.71
CA LEU A 350 6.22 2.63 -0.30
C LEU A 350 7.45 1.78 0.02
N ILE A 351 7.91 1.01 -0.97
CA ILE A 351 9.02 0.07 -0.83
C ILE A 351 10.11 0.46 -1.80
N HIS A 352 11.25 0.91 -1.29
CA HIS A 352 12.37 1.32 -2.11
C HIS A 352 13.13 0.13 -2.72
N GLN A 353 13.76 0.36 -3.86
CA GLN A 353 14.48 -0.65 -4.64
C GLN A 353 15.55 -1.42 -3.84
N ASN A 354 16.20 -0.77 -2.89
CA ASN A 354 17.26 -1.34 -2.08
C ASN A 354 16.77 -2.24 -0.94
N SER A 355 15.45 -2.42 -0.80
CA SER A 355 14.87 -3.23 0.27
C SER A 355 14.84 -4.73 -0.09
N VAL A 356 14.95 -5.58 0.93
CA VAL A 356 14.74 -7.04 0.79
C VAL A 356 13.34 -7.33 0.24
N ALA A 357 12.36 -6.55 0.66
CA ALA A 357 10.97 -6.66 0.19
C ALA A 357 10.81 -6.37 -1.31
N TYR A 358 11.69 -5.57 -1.90
CA TYR A 358 11.71 -5.32 -3.34
C TYR A 358 12.18 -6.56 -4.12
N ALA A 359 13.16 -7.30 -3.61
CA ALA A 359 13.60 -8.56 -4.21
C ALA A 359 12.46 -9.60 -4.24
N ASP A 360 11.67 -9.69 -3.17
CA ASP A 360 10.48 -10.54 -3.11
C ASP A 360 9.40 -10.11 -4.11
N TYR A 361 9.20 -8.79 -4.29
CA TYR A 361 8.31 -8.23 -5.30
C TYR A 361 8.72 -8.67 -6.71
N LEU A 362 10.00 -8.58 -7.08
CA LEU A 362 10.49 -9.02 -8.39
C LEU A 362 10.24 -10.51 -8.64
N ILE A 363 10.38 -11.36 -7.60
CA ILE A 363 10.09 -12.80 -7.70
C ILE A 363 8.58 -13.01 -7.97
N THR A 364 7.72 -12.24 -7.31
CA THR A 364 6.28 -12.33 -7.48
C THR A 364 5.85 -11.91 -8.89
N VAL A 365 6.42 -10.82 -9.41
CA VAL A 365 6.16 -10.35 -10.79
C VAL A 365 6.66 -11.36 -11.83
N ARG A 366 7.76 -12.06 -11.57
CA ARG A 366 8.25 -13.12 -12.47
C ARG A 366 7.32 -14.33 -12.57
N LYS A 367 6.54 -14.62 -11.53
CA LYS A 367 5.59 -15.75 -11.51
C LYS A 367 4.26 -15.43 -12.20
N VAL A 368 3.96 -14.16 -12.43
CA VAL A 368 2.68 -13.67 -12.99
C VAL A 368 2.78 -13.39 -14.50
N VAL A 369 3.99 -13.36 -15.04
CA VAL A 369 4.35 -13.22 -16.45
C VAL A 369 4.91 -14.56 -16.97
#